data_4f29a1930252f6f1c7baadf1e6299376
#
_entry.id   4f29a1930252f6f1c7baadf1e6299376
#
_cell.length_a   1.000
_cell.length_b   1.000
_cell.length_c   1.000
_cell.angle_alpha   90.00
_cell.angle_beta   90.00
_cell.angle_gamma   90.00
#
_symmetry.space_group_name_H-M   'P 1'
#
loop_
_entity.id
_entity.type
_entity.pdbx_description
1 polymer ?
#
loop_
_entity_poly.entity_id
_entity_poly.type
_entity_poly.pdbx_seq_one_letter_code
_entity_poly.pdbx_strand_id
1 'polypeptide(L)'
;MELNKTVSNPMLVGVMQLIKADGKTPDPKHQEMFMEELDKAEFLAPAEIKAEVGPDGEKLVNGKAQFRFPILTGADGRRFFVVFTDNATVEKAQAMEGASALPEEFVKETVTVKFSDLARFILTPNPDGSENTTYGIVINPFMENIVIPKNLVAAVTMRKQKEAKEKLEKVASVLAKSADPKVIPFPGNKDEGQD
;
A
#
# COMPACT_ATOMS: atom_id res chain seq x y z
N MET A 1 8.76 -2.32 -5.77
CA MET A 1 9.42 -1.92 -4.52
C MET A 1 10.66 -1.12 -4.89
N GLU A 2 10.87 0.02 -4.26
CA GLU A 2 11.99 0.91 -4.54
C GLU A 2 12.82 1.06 -3.27
N LEU A 3 14.16 1.08 -3.41
CA LEU A 3 15.09 1.36 -2.32
C LEU A 3 15.34 2.86 -2.24
N ASN A 4 15.61 3.36 -1.02
CA ASN A 4 16.07 4.73 -0.76
C ASN A 4 15.15 5.84 -1.31
N LYS A 5 13.87 5.54 -1.55
CA LYS A 5 12.89 6.57 -1.92
C LYS A 5 12.48 7.37 -0.70
N THR A 6 12.44 8.70 -0.83
CA THR A 6 11.83 9.54 0.19
C THR A 6 10.31 9.34 0.17
N VAL A 7 9.77 8.92 1.31
CA VAL A 7 8.33 8.71 1.51
C VAL A 7 7.82 9.80 2.47
N SER A 8 6.63 10.31 2.18
CA SER A 8 5.96 11.29 3.04
C SER A 8 4.43 11.15 2.90
N ASN A 9 3.75 11.03 4.04
CA ASN A 9 2.29 10.89 4.12
C ASN A 9 1.67 11.93 5.06
N PRO A 10 1.80 13.24 4.79
CA PRO A 10 1.39 14.28 5.75
C PRO A 10 -0.12 14.25 6.04
N MET A 11 -0.94 13.95 5.03
CA MET A 11 -2.39 13.84 5.22
C MET A 11 -2.77 12.64 6.08
N LEU A 12 -2.17 11.48 5.82
CA LEU A 12 -2.39 10.28 6.64
C LEU A 12 -1.98 10.53 8.09
N VAL A 13 -0.79 11.12 8.32
CA VAL A 13 -0.31 11.47 9.67
C VAL A 13 -1.26 12.43 10.37
N GLY A 14 -1.74 13.45 9.67
CA GLY A 14 -2.75 14.39 10.22
C GLY A 14 -4.04 13.69 10.64
N VAL A 15 -4.57 12.81 9.81
CA VAL A 15 -5.78 12.05 10.12
C VAL A 15 -5.56 11.05 11.27
N MET A 16 -4.38 10.41 11.35
CA MET A 16 -4.01 9.56 12.48
C MET A 16 -4.04 10.34 13.81
N GLN A 17 -3.59 11.59 13.80
CA GLN A 17 -3.67 12.47 14.98
C GLN A 17 -5.11 12.80 15.35
N LEU A 18 -5.99 13.07 14.38
CA LEU A 18 -7.41 13.30 14.62
C LEU A 18 -8.07 12.08 15.26
N ILE A 19 -7.88 10.88 14.69
CA ILE A 19 -8.42 9.63 15.25
C ILE A 19 -7.92 9.41 16.69
N LYS A 20 -6.65 9.70 16.95
CA LYS A 20 -6.08 9.58 18.30
C LYS A 20 -6.72 10.60 19.27
N ALA A 21 -7.01 11.82 18.81
CA ALA A 21 -7.69 12.85 19.60
C ALA A 21 -9.15 12.51 19.90
N ASP A 22 -9.85 11.83 18.99
CA ASP A 22 -11.22 11.35 19.18
C ASP A 22 -11.34 10.29 20.30
N GLY A 23 -10.24 9.60 20.60
CA GLY A 23 -10.18 8.59 21.66
C GLY A 23 -10.89 7.28 21.31
N LYS A 24 -11.78 6.81 22.22
CA LYS A 24 -12.40 5.46 22.08
C LYS A 24 -13.44 5.35 20.96
N THR A 25 -14.03 6.48 20.55
CA THR A 25 -15.09 6.50 19.54
C THR A 25 -14.72 7.51 18.45
N PRO A 26 -13.91 7.11 17.47
CA PRO A 26 -13.50 8.01 16.40
C PRO A 26 -14.68 8.54 15.60
N ASP A 27 -14.60 9.83 15.21
CA ASP A 27 -15.60 10.46 14.34
C ASP A 27 -15.69 9.67 13.01
N PRO A 28 -16.89 9.31 12.54
CA PRO A 28 -17.06 8.60 11.26
C PRO A 28 -16.37 9.28 10.06
N LYS A 29 -16.33 10.62 10.06
CA LYS A 29 -15.63 11.38 9.00
C LYS A 29 -14.11 11.17 9.07
N HIS A 30 -13.53 11.17 10.28
CA HIS A 30 -12.12 10.92 10.46
C HIS A 30 -11.76 9.48 10.06
N GLN A 31 -12.64 8.52 10.36
CA GLN A 31 -12.46 7.14 9.91
C GLN A 31 -12.50 7.02 8.38
N GLU A 32 -13.44 7.72 7.73
CA GLU A 32 -13.53 7.74 6.26
C GLU A 32 -12.27 8.37 5.63
N MET A 33 -11.85 9.52 6.10
CA MET A 33 -10.62 10.19 5.67
C MET A 33 -9.39 9.28 5.87
N PHE A 34 -9.33 8.56 7.00
CA PHE A 34 -8.25 7.62 7.27
C PHE A 34 -8.20 6.48 6.24
N MET A 35 -9.35 5.88 5.92
CA MET A 35 -9.41 4.83 4.91
C MET A 35 -9.01 5.32 3.51
N GLU A 36 -9.38 6.55 3.16
CA GLU A 36 -8.99 7.16 1.89
C GLU A 36 -7.49 7.44 1.79
N GLU A 37 -6.91 8.02 2.84
CA GLU A 37 -5.49 8.33 2.87
C GLU A 37 -4.64 7.07 3.00
N LEU A 38 -5.12 6.07 3.72
CA LEU A 38 -4.47 4.75 3.83
C LEU A 38 -4.34 4.07 2.46
N ASP A 39 -5.40 4.11 1.63
CA ASP A 39 -5.38 3.51 0.29
C ASP A 39 -4.35 4.16 -0.66
N LYS A 40 -4.11 5.45 -0.50
CA LYS A 40 -3.15 6.22 -1.32
C LYS A 40 -1.72 6.13 -0.82
N ALA A 41 -1.54 5.69 0.45
CA ALA A 41 -0.28 5.78 1.14
C ALA A 41 0.80 4.86 0.55
N GLU A 42 2.01 5.37 0.51
CA GLU A 42 3.25 4.62 0.38
C GLU A 42 3.95 4.60 1.73
N PHE A 43 4.49 3.46 2.11
CA PHE A 43 5.13 3.27 3.40
C PHE A 43 6.58 2.81 3.25
N LEU A 44 7.37 3.05 4.26
CA LEU A 44 8.66 2.40 4.44
C LEU A 44 8.45 1.13 5.26
N ALA A 45 8.67 -0.03 4.66
CA ALA A 45 8.60 -1.32 5.33
C ALA A 45 10.01 -1.83 5.62
N PRO A 46 10.32 -2.20 6.88
CA PRO A 46 11.56 -2.87 7.21
C PRO A 46 11.74 -4.14 6.36
N ALA A 47 12.94 -4.34 5.83
CA ALA A 47 13.22 -5.52 5.01
C ALA A 47 14.70 -5.93 5.12
N GLU A 48 14.93 -7.23 5.31
CA GLU A 48 16.23 -7.82 5.01
C GLU A 48 16.30 -8.09 3.49
N ILE A 49 17.25 -7.44 2.82
CA ILE A 49 17.34 -7.47 1.36
C ILE A 49 18.55 -8.31 0.96
N LYS A 50 18.29 -9.43 0.30
CA LYS A 50 19.32 -10.26 -0.36
C LYS A 50 19.25 -10.00 -1.86
N ALA A 51 20.21 -9.22 -2.35
CA ALA A 51 20.33 -8.83 -3.75
C ALA A 51 21.79 -8.89 -4.20
N GLU A 52 22.00 -8.96 -5.51
CA GLU A 52 23.31 -8.77 -6.10
C GLU A 52 23.78 -7.34 -5.79
N VAL A 53 25.09 -7.19 -5.53
CA VAL A 53 25.70 -5.89 -5.26
C VAL A 53 26.29 -5.37 -6.56
N GLY A 54 25.91 -4.17 -6.98
CA GLY A 54 26.45 -3.50 -8.14
C GLY A 54 27.90 -3.04 -7.95
N PRO A 55 28.55 -2.54 -9.01
CA PRO A 55 29.93 -2.04 -8.95
C PRO A 55 30.14 -0.92 -7.93
N ASP A 56 29.09 -0.17 -7.65
CA ASP A 56 29.09 0.98 -6.72
C ASP A 56 28.80 0.58 -5.26
N GLY A 57 28.68 -0.73 -4.99
CA GLY A 57 28.34 -1.25 -3.66
C GLY A 57 26.84 -1.20 -3.32
N GLU A 58 25.99 -0.73 -4.22
CA GLU A 58 24.55 -0.67 -4.02
C GLU A 58 23.87 -2.01 -4.34
N LYS A 59 22.82 -2.33 -3.58
CA LYS A 59 22.01 -3.53 -3.84
C LYS A 59 21.14 -3.35 -5.08
N LEU A 60 21.28 -4.25 -6.05
CA LEU A 60 20.50 -4.24 -7.28
C LEU A 60 19.14 -4.88 -7.04
N VAL A 61 18.09 -4.07 -6.94
CA VAL A 61 16.71 -4.56 -6.84
C VAL A 61 16.22 -4.92 -8.24
N ASN A 62 16.68 -6.04 -8.72
CA ASN A 62 16.21 -6.67 -9.95
C ASN A 62 15.26 -7.83 -9.61
N GLY A 63 14.71 -8.52 -10.62
CA GLY A 63 13.77 -9.62 -10.42
C GLY A 63 14.31 -10.83 -9.63
N LYS A 64 15.60 -10.81 -9.22
CA LYS A 64 16.24 -11.85 -8.39
C LYS A 64 16.39 -11.42 -6.92
N ALA A 65 16.13 -10.16 -6.58
CA ALA A 65 16.20 -9.69 -5.22
C ALA A 65 15.16 -10.40 -4.34
N GLN A 66 15.59 -10.87 -3.18
CA GLN A 66 14.72 -11.50 -2.19
C GLN A 66 14.53 -10.54 -1.02
N PHE A 67 13.29 -10.39 -0.58
CA PHE A 67 12.90 -9.54 0.54
C PHE A 67 12.36 -10.42 1.66
N ARG A 68 12.89 -10.26 2.85
CA ARG A 68 12.35 -10.84 4.07
C ARG A 68 11.89 -9.71 4.98
N PHE A 69 10.61 -9.71 5.29
CA PHE A 69 10.01 -8.71 6.18
C PHE A 69 9.97 -9.25 7.61
N PRO A 70 10.59 -8.57 8.58
CA PRO A 70 10.48 -8.95 9.98
C PRO A 70 9.05 -8.72 10.48
N ILE A 71 8.60 -9.59 11.38
CA ILE A 71 7.25 -9.56 11.96
C ILE A 71 7.36 -9.22 13.45
N LEU A 72 6.76 -8.11 13.85
CA LEU A 72 6.69 -7.71 15.25
C LEU A 72 5.64 -8.56 15.97
N THR A 73 6.01 -9.17 17.10
CA THR A 73 5.07 -9.91 17.96
C THR A 73 4.75 -9.04 19.17
N GLY A 74 3.47 -8.73 19.34
CA GLY A 74 2.98 -8.01 20.52
C GLY A 74 3.00 -8.87 21.78
N ALA A 75 2.88 -8.24 22.93
CA ALA A 75 2.84 -8.93 24.24
C ALA A 75 1.69 -9.94 24.36
N ASP A 76 0.62 -9.77 23.59
CA ASP A 76 -0.53 -10.68 23.50
C ASP A 76 -0.36 -11.81 22.45
N GLY A 77 0.84 -11.94 21.89
CA GLY A 77 1.17 -12.95 20.88
C GLY A 77 0.69 -12.63 19.47
N ARG A 78 0.00 -11.51 19.24
CA ARG A 78 -0.42 -11.08 17.90
C ARG A 78 0.77 -10.65 17.07
N ARG A 79 0.75 -10.99 15.80
CA ARG A 79 1.84 -10.75 14.84
C ARG A 79 1.47 -9.61 13.90
N PHE A 80 2.38 -8.65 13.74
CA PHE A 80 2.13 -7.45 12.95
C PHE A 80 3.21 -7.24 11.89
N PHE A 81 2.76 -6.82 10.72
CA PHE A 81 3.64 -6.25 9.71
C PHE A 81 3.92 -4.79 10.09
N VAL A 82 5.21 -4.42 10.17
CA VAL A 82 5.63 -3.06 10.58
C VAL A 82 5.78 -2.17 9.38
N VAL A 83 5.29 -0.94 9.46
CA VAL A 83 5.53 0.11 8.47
C VAL A 83 5.72 1.47 9.12
N PHE A 84 6.43 2.37 8.42
CA PHE A 84 6.64 3.75 8.82
C PHE A 84 6.05 4.70 7.77
N THR A 85 5.53 5.85 8.22
CA THR A 85 4.89 6.85 7.36
C THR A 85 5.88 7.70 6.57
N ASP A 86 7.12 7.81 7.05
CA ASP A 86 8.15 8.68 6.46
C ASP A 86 9.56 8.34 6.99
N ASN A 87 10.57 8.92 6.35
CA ASN A 87 11.97 8.71 6.73
C ASN A 87 12.28 9.27 8.13
N ALA A 88 11.70 10.42 8.49
CA ALA A 88 11.93 11.02 9.82
C ALA A 88 11.43 10.11 10.95
N THR A 89 10.37 9.35 10.69
CA THR A 89 9.84 8.37 11.65
C THR A 89 10.78 7.16 11.77
N VAL A 90 11.40 6.71 10.68
CA VAL A 90 12.44 5.66 10.73
C VAL A 90 13.64 6.14 11.54
N GLU A 91 14.13 7.36 11.30
CA GLU A 91 15.25 7.95 12.05
C GLU A 91 14.95 8.06 13.56
N LYS A 92 13.73 8.47 13.90
CA LYS A 92 13.30 8.47 15.31
C LYS A 92 13.28 7.06 15.90
N ALA A 93 12.80 6.07 15.16
CA ALA A 93 12.79 4.67 15.59
C ALA A 93 14.22 4.13 15.81
N GLN A 94 15.17 4.51 14.95
CA GLN A 94 16.59 4.17 15.09
C GLN A 94 17.23 4.78 16.35
N ALA A 95 16.80 5.97 16.75
CA ALA A 95 17.30 6.68 17.91
C ALA A 95 16.64 6.24 19.24
N MET A 96 15.63 5.37 19.21
CA MET A 96 14.95 4.89 20.41
C MET A 96 15.83 3.88 21.17
N GLU A 97 15.84 4.01 22.48
CA GLU A 97 16.62 3.17 23.39
C GLU A 97 15.73 2.48 24.43
N GLY A 98 16.29 1.46 25.08
CA GLY A 98 15.63 0.74 26.18
C GLY A 98 14.45 -0.10 25.73
N ALA A 99 13.40 -0.16 26.55
CA ALA A 99 12.23 -1.01 26.31
C ALA A 99 11.38 -0.61 25.09
N SER A 100 11.56 0.60 24.57
CA SER A 100 10.88 1.10 23.37
C SER A 100 11.70 0.96 22.09
N ALA A 101 12.94 0.48 22.19
CA ALA A 101 13.79 0.26 21.01
C ALA A 101 13.25 -0.89 20.17
N LEU A 102 13.18 -0.65 18.87
CA LEU A 102 12.92 -1.73 17.91
C LEU A 102 14.21 -2.53 17.68
N PRO A 103 14.12 -3.87 17.51
CA PRO A 103 15.26 -4.66 17.03
C PRO A 103 15.84 -4.09 15.74
N GLU A 104 17.15 -4.24 15.55
CA GLU A 104 17.90 -3.65 14.42
C GLU A 104 17.28 -4.01 13.06
N GLU A 105 16.77 -5.22 12.92
CA GLU A 105 16.11 -5.67 11.68
C GLU A 105 14.88 -4.84 11.26
N PHE A 106 14.29 -4.07 12.19
CA PHE A 106 13.14 -3.20 11.87
C PHE A 106 13.55 -1.78 11.46
N VAL A 107 14.81 -1.42 11.58
CA VAL A 107 15.23 -0.04 11.33
C VAL A 107 16.48 0.08 10.44
N LYS A 108 17.13 -1.04 10.13
CA LYS A 108 18.40 -1.05 9.38
C LYS A 108 18.20 -0.75 7.90
N GLU A 109 17.27 -1.44 7.27
CA GLU A 109 16.97 -1.31 5.84
C GLU A 109 15.46 -1.22 5.66
N THR A 110 15.02 -0.34 4.76
CA THR A 110 13.60 -0.21 4.43
C THR A 110 13.39 -0.21 2.92
N VAL A 111 12.22 -0.69 2.51
CA VAL A 111 11.74 -0.60 1.13
C VAL A 111 10.42 0.14 1.08
N THR A 112 10.20 0.89 -0.01
CA THR A 112 8.92 1.54 -0.25
C THR A 112 7.90 0.52 -0.73
N VAL A 113 6.74 0.48 -0.04
CA VAL A 113 5.61 -0.39 -0.36
C VAL A 113 4.31 0.41 -0.38
N LYS A 114 3.41 0.09 -1.29
CA LYS A 114 2.06 0.66 -1.33
C LYS A 114 1.14 -0.11 -0.39
N PHE A 115 0.11 0.55 0.12
CA PHE A 115 -0.91 -0.13 0.92
C PHE A 115 -1.51 -1.35 0.20
N SER A 116 -1.74 -1.25 -1.11
CA SER A 116 -2.25 -2.38 -1.92
C SER A 116 -1.34 -3.61 -1.92
N ASP A 117 -0.02 -3.43 -1.87
CA ASP A 117 0.94 -4.53 -1.80
C ASP A 117 0.96 -5.17 -0.41
N LEU A 118 0.87 -4.34 0.64
CA LEU A 118 0.71 -4.81 2.02
C LEU A 118 -0.59 -5.59 2.20
N ALA A 119 -1.70 -5.07 1.67
CA ALA A 119 -3.00 -5.73 1.72
C ALA A 119 -2.95 -7.10 1.04
N ARG A 120 -2.35 -7.20 -0.15
CA ARG A 120 -2.16 -8.46 -0.86
C ARG A 120 -1.31 -9.43 -0.03
N PHE A 121 -0.20 -8.97 0.55
CA PHE A 121 0.68 -9.81 1.37
C PHE A 121 -0.07 -10.37 2.60
N ILE A 122 -0.85 -9.55 3.29
CA ILE A 122 -1.54 -9.93 4.54
C ILE A 122 -2.78 -10.79 4.28
N LEU A 123 -3.51 -10.53 3.18
CA LEU A 123 -4.76 -11.22 2.86
C LEU A 123 -4.55 -12.52 2.07
N THR A 124 -3.36 -12.73 1.49
CA THR A 124 -3.04 -13.94 0.73
C THR A 124 -2.49 -15.03 1.66
N PRO A 125 -2.88 -16.31 1.48
CA PRO A 125 -2.25 -17.42 2.17
C PRO A 125 -0.73 -17.47 1.90
N ASN A 126 0.00 -18.12 2.78
CA ASN A 126 1.43 -18.35 2.59
C ASN A 126 1.69 -19.20 1.32
N PRO A 127 2.90 -19.17 0.74
CA PRO A 127 3.23 -19.95 -0.47
C PRO A 127 3.05 -21.45 -0.32
N ASP A 128 3.11 -21.98 0.90
CA ASP A 128 2.86 -23.39 1.23
C ASP A 128 1.37 -23.74 1.39
N GLY A 129 0.47 -22.77 1.16
CA GLY A 129 -0.98 -22.91 1.31
C GLY A 129 -1.49 -22.76 2.74
N SER A 130 -0.62 -22.59 3.73
CA SER A 130 -1.04 -22.33 5.11
C SER A 130 -1.67 -20.94 5.27
N GLU A 131 -2.50 -20.77 6.28
CA GLU A 131 -3.10 -19.47 6.58
C GLU A 131 -2.02 -18.46 7.00
N ASN A 132 -2.10 -17.23 6.46
CA ASN A 132 -1.28 -16.13 6.92
C ASN A 132 -1.77 -15.69 8.31
N THR A 133 -0.96 -15.95 9.33
CA THR A 133 -1.28 -15.69 10.74
C THR A 133 -1.00 -14.25 11.18
N THR A 134 -0.62 -13.36 10.26
CA THR A 134 -0.44 -11.93 10.55
C THR A 134 -1.78 -11.33 10.96
N TYR A 135 -1.83 -10.71 12.15
CA TYR A 135 -3.02 -10.06 12.67
C TYR A 135 -3.39 -8.80 11.87
N GLY A 136 -2.38 -8.06 11.40
CA GLY A 136 -2.55 -6.82 10.66
C GLY A 136 -1.25 -6.05 10.48
N ILE A 137 -1.39 -4.75 10.25
CA ILE A 137 -0.30 -3.80 10.09
C ILE A 137 -0.19 -2.96 11.37
N VAL A 138 1.02 -2.64 11.80
CA VAL A 138 1.25 -1.57 12.77
C VAL A 138 2.03 -0.44 12.10
N ILE A 139 1.47 0.76 12.17
CA ILE A 139 2.07 1.97 11.63
C ILE A 139 2.79 2.70 12.78
N ASN A 140 4.05 3.05 12.57
CA ASN A 140 4.90 3.79 13.51
C ASN A 140 4.88 3.18 14.93
N PRO A 141 5.32 1.90 15.11
CA PRO A 141 5.27 1.24 16.41
C PRO A 141 6.04 2.03 17.48
N PHE A 142 5.54 2.00 18.71
CA PHE A 142 6.04 2.74 19.87
C PHE A 142 5.97 4.28 19.78
N MET A 143 5.47 4.83 18.68
CA MET A 143 5.21 6.26 18.48
C MET A 143 3.71 6.52 18.39
N GLU A 144 3.16 6.72 17.18
CA GLU A 144 1.70 6.80 16.97
C GLU A 144 1.02 5.47 17.25
N ASN A 145 1.68 4.38 16.92
CA ASN A 145 1.29 3.00 17.20
C ASN A 145 -0.14 2.65 16.71
N ILE A 146 -0.44 3.01 15.46
CA ILE A 146 -1.75 2.74 14.87
C ILE A 146 -1.79 1.31 14.34
N VAL A 147 -2.71 0.52 14.88
CA VAL A 147 -2.94 -0.88 14.46
C VAL A 147 -4.07 -0.94 13.44
N ILE A 148 -3.80 -1.52 12.28
CA ILE A 148 -4.76 -1.82 11.23
C ILE A 148 -4.99 -3.33 11.21
N PRO A 149 -6.08 -3.84 11.79
CA PRO A 149 -6.34 -5.28 11.82
C PRO A 149 -6.70 -5.80 10.42
N LYS A 150 -6.52 -7.09 10.18
CA LYS A 150 -6.74 -7.77 8.89
C LYS A 150 -8.13 -7.51 8.30
N ASN A 151 -9.16 -7.46 9.13
CA ASN A 151 -10.52 -7.15 8.69
C ASN A 151 -10.65 -5.71 8.15
N LEU A 152 -9.96 -4.73 8.73
CA LEU A 152 -9.95 -3.37 8.22
C LEU A 152 -9.16 -3.28 6.90
N VAL A 153 -8.01 -3.97 6.80
CA VAL A 153 -7.27 -4.09 5.54
C VAL A 153 -8.17 -4.64 4.43
N ALA A 154 -8.93 -5.69 4.72
CA ALA A 154 -9.89 -6.28 3.78
C ALA A 154 -10.99 -5.29 3.40
N ALA A 155 -11.56 -4.56 4.36
CA ALA A 155 -12.61 -3.57 4.10
C ALA A 155 -12.15 -2.45 3.17
N VAL A 156 -10.95 -1.88 3.38
CA VAL A 156 -10.36 -0.85 2.50
C VAL A 156 -10.15 -1.40 1.09
N THR A 157 -9.63 -2.63 0.98
CA THR A 157 -9.41 -3.28 -0.32
C THR A 157 -10.71 -3.53 -1.09
N MET A 158 -11.75 -4.02 -0.41
CA MET A 158 -13.07 -4.25 -1.02
C MET A 158 -13.74 -2.95 -1.47
N ARG A 159 -13.65 -1.89 -0.67
CA ARG A 159 -14.17 -0.56 -1.05
C ARG A 159 -13.56 -0.10 -2.37
N LYS A 160 -12.23 -0.18 -2.49
CA LYS A 160 -11.51 0.20 -3.71
C LYS A 160 -11.94 -0.62 -4.93
N GLN A 161 -12.09 -1.93 -4.78
CA GLN A 161 -12.55 -2.80 -5.86
C GLN A 161 -13.96 -2.43 -6.34
N LYS A 162 -14.86 -2.14 -5.40
CA LYS A 162 -16.22 -1.68 -5.70
C LYS A 162 -16.21 -0.35 -6.45
N GLU A 163 -15.47 0.65 -5.97
CA GLU A 163 -15.35 1.94 -6.64
C GLU A 163 -14.75 1.83 -8.05
N ALA A 164 -13.74 0.97 -8.24
CA ALA A 164 -13.14 0.72 -9.55
C ALA A 164 -14.16 0.07 -10.51
N LYS A 165 -14.95 -0.90 -10.03
CA LYS A 165 -15.99 -1.55 -10.82
C LYS A 165 -17.08 -0.55 -11.24
N GLU A 166 -17.58 0.27 -10.32
CA GLU A 166 -18.60 1.29 -10.61
C GLU A 166 -18.09 2.33 -11.64
N LYS A 167 -16.82 2.73 -11.54
CA LYS A 167 -16.20 3.63 -12.53
C LYS A 167 -16.12 2.98 -13.90
N LEU A 168 -15.73 1.71 -13.98
CA LEU A 168 -15.65 0.97 -15.24
C LEU A 168 -17.03 0.81 -15.88
N GLU A 169 -18.06 0.49 -15.11
CA GLU A 169 -19.44 0.38 -15.59
C GLU A 169 -19.97 1.72 -16.14
N LYS A 170 -19.65 2.83 -15.44
CA LYS A 170 -19.99 4.18 -15.93
C LYS A 170 -19.33 4.48 -17.28
N VAL A 171 -18.01 4.20 -17.41
CA VAL A 171 -17.28 4.41 -18.65
C VAL A 171 -17.85 3.54 -19.77
N ALA A 172 -18.11 2.26 -19.52
CA ALA A 172 -18.70 1.35 -20.48
C ALA A 172 -20.09 1.83 -20.94
N SER A 173 -20.92 2.35 -20.03
CA SER A 173 -22.24 2.89 -20.37
C SER A 173 -22.17 4.15 -21.23
N VAL A 174 -21.16 5.02 -21.01
CA VAL A 174 -20.92 6.21 -21.83
C VAL A 174 -20.47 5.81 -23.24
N LEU A 175 -19.52 4.87 -23.33
CA LEU A 175 -19.05 4.35 -24.63
C LEU A 175 -20.16 3.68 -25.42
N ALA A 176 -21.01 2.87 -24.78
CA ALA A 176 -22.14 2.24 -25.42
C ALA A 176 -23.17 3.26 -25.97
N LYS A 177 -23.37 4.38 -25.29
CA LYS A 177 -24.25 5.46 -25.75
C LYS A 177 -23.63 6.30 -26.88
N SER A 178 -22.30 6.41 -26.94
CA SER A 178 -21.60 7.13 -28.00
C SER A 178 -21.34 6.29 -29.25
N ALA A 179 -21.55 4.98 -29.16
CA ALA A 179 -21.47 4.04 -30.29
C ALA A 179 -22.77 3.96 -31.08
N ASP A 180 -23.42 5.11 -31.37
CA ASP A 180 -24.39 5.19 -32.41
C ASP A 180 -23.63 5.11 -33.76
N PRO A 181 -23.76 4.05 -34.57
CA PRO A 181 -23.01 3.92 -35.81
C PRO A 181 -23.58 4.91 -36.83
N LYS A 182 -23.16 6.15 -36.81
CA LYS A 182 -23.20 6.96 -37.99
C LYS A 182 -22.30 6.27 -39.00
N VAL A 183 -22.87 5.38 -39.80
CA VAL A 183 -22.26 4.87 -41.01
C VAL A 183 -21.82 6.09 -41.81
N ILE A 184 -20.52 6.39 -41.80
CA ILE A 184 -19.93 7.36 -42.71
C ILE A 184 -19.95 6.65 -44.08
N PRO A 185 -20.82 7.06 -45.07
CA PRO A 185 -20.78 6.46 -46.39
C PRO A 185 -19.38 6.77 -46.97
N PHE A 186 -18.62 5.75 -47.29
CA PHE A 186 -17.43 5.88 -48.08
C PHE A 186 -17.82 6.52 -49.43
N PRO A 187 -17.16 7.59 -49.86
CA PRO A 187 -17.36 8.11 -51.20
C PRO A 187 -16.94 7.00 -52.17
N GLY A 188 -17.95 6.44 -52.88
CA GLY A 188 -17.70 5.44 -53.88
C GLY A 188 -16.76 5.96 -54.97
N ASN A 189 -15.76 5.16 -55.33
CA ASN A 189 -14.98 5.34 -56.56
C ASN A 189 -15.92 5.56 -57.71
N LYS A 190 -15.86 6.73 -58.33
CA LYS A 190 -16.43 6.92 -59.67
C LYS A 190 -15.51 6.14 -60.62
N ASP A 191 -16.01 5.02 -61.10
CA ASP A 191 -15.49 4.40 -62.31
C ASP A 191 -15.54 5.42 -63.44
N GLU A 192 -14.38 5.94 -63.82
CA GLU A 192 -14.22 6.58 -65.12
C GLU A 192 -14.22 5.47 -66.19
N GLY A 193 -15.42 5.21 -66.74
CA GLY A 193 -15.58 4.40 -67.92
C GLY A 193 -15.06 5.17 -69.16
N GLN A 194 -14.28 4.47 -69.88
CA GLN A 194 -13.74 4.81 -71.22
C GLN A 194 -14.79 5.20 -72.21
N ASP A 195 -14.44 6.16 -73.07
CA ASP A 195 -14.57 6.12 -74.50
C ASP A 195 -13.33 6.73 -75.16
#